data_bbd94031761966f2a790025dfc6d67b6
#
_entry.id   bbd94031761966f2a790025dfc6d67b6
#
_cell.length_a   1.000
_cell.length_b   1.000
_cell.length_c   1.000
_cell.angle_alpha   90.00
_cell.angle_beta   90.00
_cell.angle_gamma   90.00
#
_symmetry.space_group_name_H-M   'P 1'
#
loop_
_entity.id
_entity.type
_entity.pdbx_description
1 polymer ?
#
loop_
_entity_poly.entity_id
_entity_poly.type
_entity_poly.pdbx_seq_one_letter_code
_entity_poly.pdbx_strand_id
1 'polypeptide(L)'
;MSVIVNKDTRVICQGFTGAQGTFHSEQAIKYGTNMVGGVTPKKGGSMHLELPVFDTVKEAKEKTNANATVIYVPPPYAANAIIEAIDSEIELIVCITEGIPVMDMMKVKDKLSSSSSRLIGPNCPGIITPDECKIGIMPCLLYTSDAADETCR
;
A
#
# COMPACT_ATOMS: atom_id res chain seq x y z
N MET A 1 0.10 14.09 16.03
CA MET A 1 0.49 14.77 14.77
C MET A 1 1.17 13.76 13.86
N SER A 2 0.57 13.45 12.73
CA SER A 2 1.13 12.50 11.78
C SER A 2 2.13 13.19 10.85
N VAL A 3 3.18 12.45 10.45
CA VAL A 3 4.24 12.98 9.59
C VAL A 3 4.05 12.54 8.13
N ILE A 4 3.65 11.29 7.89
CA ILE A 4 3.57 10.71 6.54
C ILE A 4 2.15 10.29 6.19
N VAL A 5 1.44 9.63 7.08
CA VAL A 5 0.07 9.14 6.86
C VAL A 5 -0.87 9.63 7.95
N ASN A 6 -2.11 9.94 7.57
CA ASN A 6 -3.15 10.42 8.48
C ASN A 6 -4.53 9.90 8.03
N LYS A 7 -5.59 10.35 8.68
CA LYS A 7 -6.99 9.98 8.34
C LYS A 7 -7.42 10.38 6.93
N ASP A 8 -6.78 11.38 6.32
CA ASP A 8 -7.10 11.87 4.98
C ASP A 8 -6.30 11.14 3.88
N THR A 9 -5.35 10.27 4.26
CA THR A 9 -4.57 9.47 3.33
C THR A 9 -5.47 8.48 2.60
N ARG A 10 -5.56 8.61 1.26
CA ARG A 10 -6.36 7.75 0.39
C ARG A 10 -5.52 6.62 -0.16
N VAL A 11 -5.80 5.41 0.28
CA VAL A 11 -4.97 4.24 0.01
C VAL A 11 -5.61 3.34 -1.02
N ILE A 12 -4.85 2.90 -2.02
CA ILE A 12 -5.19 1.79 -2.91
C ILE A 12 -4.29 0.60 -2.63
N CYS A 13 -4.78 -0.60 -2.91
CA CYS A 13 -4.03 -1.84 -2.73
C CYS A 13 -3.69 -2.45 -4.09
N GLN A 14 -2.42 -2.63 -4.40
CA GLN A 14 -1.97 -3.41 -5.55
C GLN A 14 -1.84 -4.90 -5.15
N GLY A 15 -2.45 -5.78 -5.95
CA GLY A 15 -2.67 -7.17 -5.58
C GLY A 15 -3.92 -7.38 -4.71
N PHE A 16 -4.91 -6.50 -4.86
CA PHE A 16 -6.08 -6.36 -4.00
C PHE A 16 -6.93 -7.63 -3.90
N THR A 17 -7.10 -8.37 -4.98
CA THR A 17 -7.91 -9.59 -5.00
C THR A 17 -7.14 -10.85 -4.61
N GLY A 18 -5.86 -10.75 -4.32
CA GLY A 18 -5.06 -11.84 -3.76
C GLY A 18 -5.36 -12.08 -2.29
N ALA A 19 -4.99 -13.25 -1.76
CA ALA A 19 -5.27 -13.62 -0.38
C ALA A 19 -4.68 -12.62 0.63
N GLN A 20 -3.43 -12.22 0.47
CA GLN A 20 -2.76 -11.24 1.34
C GLN A 20 -3.36 -9.84 1.18
N GLY A 21 -3.57 -9.40 -0.06
CA GLY A 21 -4.18 -8.10 -0.34
C GLY A 21 -5.59 -7.99 0.25
N THR A 22 -6.40 -9.02 0.11
CA THR A 22 -7.76 -9.08 0.69
C THR A 22 -7.71 -9.00 2.21
N PHE A 23 -6.95 -9.90 2.85
CA PHE A 23 -6.90 -10.00 4.32
C PHE A 23 -6.41 -8.69 4.96
N HIS A 24 -5.28 -8.16 4.49
CA HIS A 24 -4.69 -6.96 5.09
C HIS A 24 -5.46 -5.68 4.75
N SER A 25 -6.11 -5.60 3.59
CA SER A 25 -7.01 -4.50 3.26
C SER A 25 -8.25 -4.50 4.15
N GLU A 26 -8.82 -5.67 4.43
CA GLU A 26 -9.94 -5.82 5.38
C GLU A 26 -9.55 -5.35 6.78
N GLN A 27 -8.37 -5.74 7.26
CA GLN A 27 -7.85 -5.29 8.55
C GLN A 27 -7.60 -3.77 8.59
N ALA A 28 -7.09 -3.19 7.50
CA ALA A 28 -6.89 -1.76 7.37
C ALA A 28 -8.23 -0.99 7.42
N ILE A 29 -9.25 -1.47 6.71
CA ILE A 29 -10.60 -0.89 6.73
C ILE A 29 -11.19 -0.94 8.15
N LYS A 30 -11.06 -2.07 8.83
CA LYS A 30 -11.52 -2.23 10.23
C LYS A 30 -10.79 -1.27 11.18
N TYR A 31 -9.55 -0.95 10.90
CA TYR A 31 -8.76 0.01 11.68
C TYR A 31 -9.20 1.47 11.45
N GLY A 32 -9.89 1.76 10.36
CA GLY A 32 -10.30 3.11 9.99
C GLY A 32 -9.48 3.75 8.88
N THR A 33 -8.58 3.00 8.24
CA THR A 33 -7.82 3.46 7.07
C THR A 33 -8.77 3.76 5.91
N ASN A 34 -8.59 4.90 5.27
CA ASN A 34 -9.38 5.31 4.12
C ASN A 34 -8.91 4.56 2.86
N MET A 35 -9.33 3.29 2.74
CA MET A 35 -9.13 2.49 1.54
C MET A 35 -10.14 2.93 0.47
N VAL A 36 -9.67 3.35 -0.69
CA VAL A 36 -10.52 3.89 -1.77
C VAL A 36 -10.66 2.97 -2.97
N GLY A 37 -9.92 1.89 -3.01
CA GLY A 37 -9.99 0.89 -4.09
C GLY A 37 -8.78 -0.01 -4.13
N GLY A 38 -8.71 -0.82 -5.16
CA GLY A 38 -7.57 -1.68 -5.40
C GLY A 38 -7.27 -1.87 -6.88
N VAL A 39 -6.09 -2.41 -7.14
CA VAL A 39 -5.61 -2.69 -8.50
C VAL A 39 -5.30 -4.17 -8.62
N THR A 40 -5.94 -4.80 -9.59
CA THR A 40 -5.63 -6.17 -10.01
C THR A 40 -5.80 -6.25 -11.52
N PRO A 41 -4.72 -6.47 -12.28
CA PRO A 41 -4.79 -6.55 -13.72
C PRO A 41 -5.84 -7.56 -14.21
N LYS A 42 -6.60 -7.20 -15.23
CA LYS A 42 -7.69 -7.99 -15.85
C LYS A 42 -8.92 -8.23 -14.94
N LYS A 43 -9.04 -7.50 -13.85
CA LYS A 43 -10.24 -7.53 -12.97
C LYS A 43 -10.88 -6.15 -12.80
N GLY A 44 -10.45 -5.18 -13.58
CA GLY A 44 -11.03 -3.83 -13.57
C GLY A 44 -12.54 -3.85 -13.84
N GLY A 45 -13.26 -2.94 -13.19
CA GLY A 45 -14.73 -2.87 -13.27
C GLY A 45 -15.47 -3.81 -12.30
N SER A 46 -14.76 -4.67 -11.56
CA SER A 46 -15.36 -5.49 -10.50
C SER A 46 -15.36 -4.75 -9.15
N MET A 47 -16.10 -5.31 -8.20
CA MET A 47 -16.10 -4.85 -6.80
C MET A 47 -15.46 -5.91 -5.91
N HIS A 48 -14.65 -5.47 -4.93
CA HIS A 48 -14.04 -6.33 -3.94
C HIS A 48 -13.97 -5.60 -2.60
N LEU A 49 -14.41 -6.23 -1.51
CA LEU A 49 -14.56 -5.59 -0.19
C LEU A 49 -15.38 -4.28 -0.25
N GLU A 50 -16.42 -4.26 -1.09
CA GLU A 50 -17.27 -3.08 -1.35
C GLU A 50 -16.52 -1.89 -1.96
N LEU A 51 -15.30 -2.11 -2.47
CA LEU A 51 -14.47 -1.12 -3.11
C LEU A 51 -14.25 -1.45 -4.60
N PRO A 52 -14.08 -0.44 -5.45
CA PRO A 52 -13.83 -0.65 -6.88
C PRO A 52 -12.45 -1.26 -7.12
N VAL A 53 -12.39 -2.16 -8.09
CA VAL A 53 -11.14 -2.74 -8.60
C VAL A 53 -10.82 -2.13 -9.96
N PHE A 54 -9.58 -1.76 -10.16
CA PHE A 54 -9.06 -1.16 -11.39
C PHE A 54 -8.00 -2.06 -12.03
N ASP A 55 -7.79 -1.90 -13.32
CA ASP A 55 -6.74 -2.62 -14.04
C ASP A 55 -5.35 -1.99 -13.84
N THR A 56 -5.30 -0.67 -13.66
CA THR A 56 -4.05 0.09 -13.53
C THR A 56 -4.08 1.06 -12.35
N VAL A 57 -2.88 1.38 -11.84
CA VAL A 57 -2.72 2.39 -10.77
C VAL A 57 -3.14 3.78 -11.26
N LYS A 58 -2.85 4.11 -12.51
CA LYS A 58 -3.23 5.38 -13.11
C LYS A 58 -4.75 5.57 -13.10
N GLU A 59 -5.49 4.58 -13.57
CA GLU A 59 -6.96 4.60 -13.55
C GLU A 59 -7.50 4.74 -12.11
N ALA A 60 -6.95 3.97 -11.19
CA ALA A 60 -7.32 4.05 -9.78
C ALA A 60 -7.10 5.45 -9.21
N LYS A 61 -5.94 6.05 -9.45
CA LYS A 61 -5.63 7.42 -9.02
C LYS A 61 -6.58 8.45 -9.60
N GLU A 62 -6.82 8.41 -10.90
CA GLU A 62 -7.72 9.36 -11.58
C GLU A 62 -9.16 9.31 -11.05
N LYS A 63 -9.66 8.11 -10.73
CA LYS A 63 -11.04 7.94 -10.25
C LYS A 63 -11.21 8.14 -8.74
N THR A 64 -10.16 7.89 -7.94
CA THR A 64 -10.28 7.92 -6.47
C THR A 64 -9.47 9.04 -5.81
N ASN A 65 -8.62 9.73 -6.56
CA ASN A 65 -7.63 10.68 -6.04
C ASN A 65 -6.73 10.05 -4.96
N ALA A 66 -6.34 8.79 -5.14
CA ALA A 66 -5.44 8.10 -4.25
C ALA A 66 -4.07 8.78 -4.21
N ASN A 67 -3.51 8.93 -3.02
CA ASN A 67 -2.17 9.50 -2.81
C ASN A 67 -1.19 8.49 -2.18
N ALA A 68 -1.69 7.33 -1.77
CA ALA A 68 -0.87 6.24 -1.25
C ALA A 68 -1.26 4.89 -1.86
N THR A 69 -0.29 4.00 -1.98
CA THR A 69 -0.52 2.61 -2.38
C THR A 69 0.22 1.64 -1.47
N VAL A 70 -0.38 0.49 -1.22
CA VAL A 70 0.25 -0.65 -0.56
C VAL A 70 0.36 -1.81 -1.54
N ILE A 71 1.51 -2.48 -1.58
CA ILE A 71 1.84 -3.51 -2.55
C ILE A 71 1.98 -4.87 -1.86
N TYR A 72 1.10 -5.80 -2.23
CA TYR A 72 1.14 -7.22 -1.85
C TYR A 72 1.37 -8.14 -3.06
N VAL A 73 1.92 -7.60 -4.12
CA VAL A 73 2.20 -8.32 -5.38
C VAL A 73 3.38 -9.29 -5.18
N PRO A 74 3.34 -10.52 -5.73
CA PRO A 74 4.44 -11.47 -5.62
C PRO A 74 5.78 -10.92 -6.12
N PRO A 75 6.93 -11.40 -5.58
CA PRO A 75 8.27 -10.85 -5.84
C PRO A 75 8.63 -10.64 -7.31
N PRO A 76 8.30 -11.54 -8.25
CA PRO A 76 8.65 -11.35 -9.68
C PRO A 76 7.98 -10.15 -10.33
N TYR A 77 6.87 -9.67 -9.77
CA TYR A 77 6.06 -8.59 -10.33
C TYR A 77 6.07 -7.31 -9.48
N ALA A 78 6.59 -7.39 -8.26
CA ALA A 78 6.52 -6.30 -7.30
C ALA A 78 7.30 -5.06 -7.75
N ALA A 79 8.47 -5.22 -8.38
CA ALA A 79 9.22 -4.09 -8.92
C ALA A 79 8.44 -3.33 -9.98
N ASN A 80 7.75 -4.02 -10.88
CA ASN A 80 6.89 -3.40 -11.88
C ASN A 80 5.70 -2.68 -11.25
N ALA A 81 5.14 -3.23 -10.18
CA ALA A 81 4.07 -2.59 -9.42
C ALA A 81 4.54 -1.27 -8.76
N ILE A 82 5.77 -1.24 -8.25
CA ILE A 82 6.37 -0.01 -7.71
C ILE A 82 6.60 1.02 -8.83
N ILE A 83 7.16 0.60 -9.96
CA ILE A 83 7.41 1.49 -11.10
C ILE A 83 6.09 2.07 -11.65
N GLU A 84 5.05 1.26 -11.76
CA GLU A 84 3.72 1.72 -12.17
C GLU A 84 3.16 2.79 -11.23
N ALA A 85 3.34 2.61 -9.91
CA ALA A 85 2.94 3.60 -8.92
C ALA A 85 3.74 4.91 -9.04
N ILE A 86 5.05 4.83 -9.31
CA ILE A 86 5.91 6.00 -9.57
C ILE A 86 5.45 6.73 -10.84
N ASP A 87 5.21 5.99 -11.93
CA ASP A 87 4.74 6.56 -13.21
C ASP A 87 3.36 7.19 -13.10
N SER A 88 2.56 6.72 -12.17
CA SER A 88 1.25 7.30 -11.84
C SER A 88 1.35 8.44 -10.82
N GLU A 89 2.56 8.84 -10.44
CA GLU A 89 2.81 9.94 -9.48
C GLU A 89 2.10 9.74 -8.12
N ILE A 90 2.06 8.52 -7.62
CA ILE A 90 1.60 8.23 -6.25
C ILE A 90 2.64 8.78 -5.26
N GLU A 91 2.19 9.60 -4.33
CA GLU A 91 3.09 10.29 -3.39
C GLU A 91 3.79 9.32 -2.41
N LEU A 92 3.04 8.33 -1.89
CA LEU A 92 3.54 7.33 -0.95
C LEU A 92 3.32 5.92 -1.48
N ILE A 93 4.40 5.16 -1.59
CA ILE A 93 4.41 3.76 -2.01
C ILE A 93 4.93 2.91 -0.85
N VAL A 94 4.11 1.97 -0.37
CA VAL A 94 4.49 1.04 0.70
C VAL A 94 4.56 -0.37 0.11
N CYS A 95 5.75 -0.93 -0.01
CA CYS A 95 5.97 -2.26 -0.56
C CYS A 95 6.27 -3.26 0.54
N ILE A 96 5.31 -4.15 0.80
CA ILE A 96 5.43 -5.21 1.82
C ILE A 96 6.27 -6.37 1.30
N THR A 97 6.19 -6.64 0.01
CA THR A 97 6.80 -7.81 -0.64
C THR A 97 8.27 -7.99 -0.29
N GLU A 98 8.60 -9.20 0.10
CA GLU A 98 9.96 -9.68 0.37
C GLU A 98 10.50 -10.46 -0.84
N GLY A 99 11.83 -10.51 -1.00
CA GLY A 99 12.47 -11.35 -2.01
C GLY A 99 12.46 -10.79 -3.43
N ILE A 100 12.34 -9.47 -3.60
CA ILE A 100 12.46 -8.83 -4.90
C ILE A 100 13.92 -8.91 -5.35
N PRO A 101 14.21 -9.34 -6.61
CA PRO A 101 15.58 -9.41 -7.13
C PRO A 101 16.30 -8.05 -7.05
N VAL A 102 17.57 -8.08 -6.66
CA VAL A 102 18.40 -6.86 -6.50
C VAL A 102 18.44 -6.04 -7.79
N MET A 103 18.60 -6.70 -8.94
CA MET A 103 18.64 -6.02 -10.24
C MET A 103 17.35 -5.27 -10.56
N ASP A 104 16.21 -5.79 -10.13
CA ASP A 104 14.93 -5.14 -10.32
C ASP A 104 14.77 -3.94 -9.37
N MET A 105 15.28 -4.06 -8.14
CA MET A 105 15.31 -2.92 -7.20
C MET A 105 16.27 -1.81 -7.63
N MET A 106 17.35 -2.13 -8.37
CA MET A 106 18.20 -1.10 -8.99
C MET A 106 17.40 -0.25 -9.99
N LYS A 107 16.57 -0.87 -10.83
CA LYS A 107 15.68 -0.15 -11.78
C LYS A 107 14.67 0.72 -11.04
N VAL A 108 14.08 0.18 -9.97
CA VAL A 108 13.15 0.93 -9.10
C VAL A 108 13.85 2.16 -8.51
N LYS A 109 15.05 1.99 -7.96
CA LYS A 109 15.82 3.08 -7.35
C LYS A 109 16.18 4.17 -8.35
N ASP A 110 16.60 3.78 -9.55
CA ASP A 110 16.90 4.72 -10.65
C ASP A 110 15.65 5.54 -10.99
N LYS A 111 14.51 4.89 -11.20
CA LYS A 111 13.26 5.56 -11.50
C LYS A 111 12.80 6.48 -10.36
N LEU A 112 12.94 6.01 -9.11
CA LEU A 112 12.56 6.77 -7.93
C LEU A 112 13.37 8.06 -7.78
N SER A 113 14.67 8.05 -8.15
CA SER A 113 15.57 9.20 -8.03
C SER A 113 15.11 10.42 -8.85
N SER A 114 14.37 10.19 -9.92
CA SER A 114 13.81 11.23 -10.80
C SER A 114 12.35 11.56 -10.52
N SER A 115 11.77 11.02 -9.44
CA SER A 115 10.35 11.20 -9.08
C SER A 115 10.19 11.95 -7.75
N SER A 116 8.96 12.42 -7.50
CA SER A 116 8.56 12.98 -6.20
C SER A 116 7.98 11.93 -5.25
N SER A 117 7.82 10.69 -5.71
CA SER A 117 7.28 9.59 -4.91
C SER A 117 8.23 9.18 -3.80
N ARG A 118 7.67 8.78 -2.67
CA ARG A 118 8.40 8.21 -1.54
C ARG A 118 8.11 6.72 -1.44
N LEU A 119 9.16 5.90 -1.34
CA LEU A 119 9.05 4.45 -1.17
C LEU A 119 9.44 4.04 0.26
N ILE A 120 8.57 3.26 0.90
CA ILE A 120 8.84 2.53 2.14
C ILE A 120 8.89 1.05 1.80
N GLY A 121 9.97 0.38 2.18
CA GLY A 121 10.27 -0.99 1.75
C GLY A 121 11.18 -1.02 0.51
N PRO A 122 11.27 -2.18 -0.18
CA PRO A 122 10.55 -3.44 0.05
C PRO A 122 10.87 -4.11 1.39
N ASN A 123 10.21 -5.27 1.65
CA ASN A 123 10.40 -6.04 2.87
C ASN A 123 10.23 -5.19 4.14
N CYS A 124 9.07 -4.61 4.30
CA CYS A 124 8.71 -3.81 5.47
C CYS A 124 7.34 -4.25 6.02
N PRO A 125 7.06 -4.02 7.31
CA PRO A 125 5.74 -4.29 7.89
C PRO A 125 4.67 -3.27 7.49
N GLY A 126 5.07 -2.12 6.98
CA GLY A 126 4.19 -1.01 6.63
C GLY A 126 4.41 0.23 7.49
N ILE A 127 3.38 1.04 7.61
CA ILE A 127 3.38 2.28 8.39
C ILE A 127 2.04 2.44 9.10
N ILE A 128 2.06 3.00 10.30
CA ILE A 128 0.87 3.26 11.09
C ILE A 128 0.96 4.64 11.77
N THR A 129 -0.15 5.35 11.76
CA THR A 129 -0.40 6.47 12.68
C THR A 129 -1.56 6.04 13.58
N PRO A 130 -1.32 5.91 14.90
CA PRO A 130 -2.35 5.45 15.84
C PRO A 130 -3.67 6.24 15.68
N ASP A 131 -4.78 5.50 15.67
CA ASP A 131 -6.15 6.00 15.54
C ASP A 131 -6.48 6.75 14.23
N GLU A 132 -5.55 6.82 13.29
CA GLU A 132 -5.74 7.53 12.02
C GLU A 132 -5.62 6.62 10.78
N CYS A 133 -4.50 5.93 10.63
CA CYS A 133 -4.21 5.19 9.40
C CYS A 133 -3.25 4.02 9.64
N LYS A 134 -3.62 2.86 9.16
CA LYS A 134 -2.77 1.66 9.14
C LYS A 134 -2.61 1.17 7.72
N ILE A 135 -1.37 1.05 7.25
CA ILE A 135 -1.00 0.49 5.95
C ILE A 135 0.02 -0.61 6.18
N GLY A 136 -0.31 -1.86 5.89
CA GLY A 136 0.63 -2.98 6.01
C GLY A 136 0.12 -4.14 6.84
N ILE A 137 1.06 -4.94 7.34
CA ILE A 137 0.84 -6.26 7.95
C ILE A 137 1.03 -6.30 9.47
N MET A 138 1.12 -5.16 10.15
CA MET A 138 1.30 -5.13 11.60
C MET A 138 0.23 -5.97 12.30
N PRO A 139 0.62 -6.98 13.11
CA PRO A 139 -0.33 -7.94 13.69
C PRO A 139 -1.10 -7.38 14.89
N CYS A 140 -0.62 -6.30 15.50
CA CYS A 140 -1.26 -5.71 16.67
C CYS A 140 -1.93 -4.38 16.35
N LEU A 141 -3.01 -4.12 17.08
CA LEU A 141 -3.65 -2.83 17.14
C LEU A 141 -2.91 -1.98 18.17
N LEU A 142 -2.13 -1.02 17.70
CA LEU A 142 -1.47 -0.05 18.58
C LEU A 142 -2.48 1.02 18.96
N TYR A 143 -3.09 0.89 20.12
CA TYR A 143 -4.03 1.87 20.66
C TYR A 143 -3.36 2.97 21.44
N THR A 144 -2.16 2.72 21.94
CA THR A 144 -1.41 3.69 22.74
C THR A 144 -0.02 3.88 22.16
N SER A 145 0.52 5.06 22.37
CA SER A 145 1.90 5.37 22.04
C SER A 145 2.90 4.82 23.08
N ASP A 146 2.42 4.03 24.04
CA ASP A 146 3.27 3.46 25.07
C ASP A 146 3.98 2.20 24.56
N ALA A 147 5.28 2.31 24.36
CA ALA A 147 6.14 1.19 23.95
C ALA A 147 6.25 0.07 25.01
N ALA A 148 5.68 0.25 26.20
CA ALA A 148 5.65 -0.72 27.29
C ALA A 148 4.39 -1.61 27.27
N ASP A 149 3.47 -1.40 26.33
CA ASP A 149 2.25 -2.22 26.24
C ASP A 149 2.56 -3.59 25.62
N GLU A 150 2.58 -4.62 26.46
CA GLU A 150 2.89 -6.01 26.10
C GLU A 150 1.76 -6.74 25.35
N THR A 151 0.73 -6.05 24.88
CA THR A 151 -0.44 -6.68 24.22
C THR A 151 -0.13 -7.29 22.84
N CYS A 152 1.10 -7.15 22.37
CA CYS A 152 1.57 -7.67 21.08
C CYS A 152 2.32 -9.00 21.17
N ARG A 153 2.13 -9.80 22.22
CA ARG A 153 2.70 -11.15 22.32
C ARG A 153 1.88 -12.22 21.63
#